data_4211888584abca1b6e47fd27a09964a2
#
_entry.id   4211888584abca1b6e47fd27a09964a2
#
_cell.length_a   1.000
_cell.length_b   1.000
_cell.length_c   1.000
_cell.angle_alpha   90.00
_cell.angle_beta   90.00
_cell.angle_gamma   90.00
#
_symmetry.space_group_name_H-M   'P 1'
#
loop_
_entity.id
_entity.type
_entity.pdbx_description
1 polymer ?
#
loop_
_entity_poly.entity_id
_entity_poly.type
_entity_poly.pdbx_seq_one_letter_code
_entity_poly.pdbx_strand_id
1 'polypeptide(L)'
;PVRLPQAARLVWHKLYSSTQRHGFPEKAAKDQQQALVLAAALAELDPASLPDAFVAAPLAMTARIKPLHAILVRKAGGHEMLLEILRECLAGSDGATA
;
A
#
# COMPACT_ATOMS: atom_id res chain seq x y z
N PRO A 1 -4.78 17.99 14.05
CA PRO A 1 -4.43 16.64 13.58
C PRO A 1 -3.30 16.68 12.57
N VAL A 2 -2.48 15.66 12.60
CA VAL A 2 -1.35 15.52 11.69
C VAL A 2 -1.85 15.09 10.33
N ARG A 3 -1.40 15.77 9.28
CA ARG A 3 -1.74 15.39 7.91
C ARG A 3 -0.44 15.08 7.16
N LEU A 4 -0.36 13.90 6.58
CA LEU A 4 0.85 13.40 5.93
C LEU A 4 0.58 12.84 4.52
N PRO A 5 -0.02 13.65 3.62
CA PRO A 5 -0.39 13.14 2.30
C PRO A 5 0.81 12.76 1.44
N GLN A 6 1.94 13.44 1.59
CA GLN A 6 3.13 13.11 0.80
C GLN A 6 3.75 11.79 1.23
N ALA A 7 3.73 11.51 2.54
CA ALA A 7 4.21 10.23 3.05
C ALA A 7 3.32 9.09 2.53
N ALA A 8 2.01 9.30 2.50
CA ALA A 8 1.09 8.31 1.97
C ALA A 8 1.34 8.03 0.49
N ARG A 9 1.61 9.09 -0.29
CA ARG A 9 1.95 8.91 -1.71
C ARG A 9 3.25 8.12 -1.88
N LEU A 10 4.20 8.35 -0.99
CA LEU A 10 5.47 7.61 -1.03
C LEU A 10 5.24 6.12 -0.79
N VAL A 11 4.34 5.75 0.14
CA VAL A 11 4.00 4.35 0.38
C VAL A 11 3.56 3.69 -0.92
N TRP A 12 2.56 4.25 -1.60
CA TRP A 12 2.04 3.66 -2.82
C TRP A 12 3.07 3.66 -3.94
N HIS A 13 3.86 4.72 -4.03
CA HIS A 13 4.92 4.79 -5.02
C HIS A 13 5.97 3.69 -4.82
N LYS A 14 6.37 3.44 -3.58
CA LYS A 14 7.32 2.37 -3.29
C LYS A 14 6.75 1.00 -3.63
N LEU A 15 5.47 0.78 -3.34
CA LEU A 15 4.83 -0.47 -3.71
C LEU A 15 4.76 -0.64 -5.22
N TYR A 16 4.44 0.43 -5.92
CA TYR A 16 4.46 0.41 -7.38
C TYR A 16 5.87 0.11 -7.90
N SER A 17 6.88 0.78 -7.35
CA SER A 17 8.27 0.54 -7.75
C SER A 17 8.67 -0.91 -7.56
N SER A 18 8.18 -1.56 -6.51
CA SER A 18 8.49 -2.96 -6.28
C SER A 18 8.01 -3.84 -7.42
N THR A 19 6.92 -3.46 -8.10
CA THR A 19 6.41 -4.23 -9.24
C THR A 19 7.25 -4.05 -10.50
N GLN A 20 8.13 -3.04 -10.51
CA GLN A 20 9.01 -2.73 -11.64
C GLN A 20 10.41 -3.30 -11.47
N ARG A 21 10.66 -4.04 -10.40
CA ARG A 21 11.98 -4.63 -10.09
C ARG A 21 12.16 -5.99 -10.75
N HIS A 22 11.98 -6.06 -12.06
CA HIS A 22 12.14 -7.32 -12.79
C HIS A 22 13.56 -7.83 -12.67
N GLY A 23 13.71 -9.07 -12.21
CA GLY A 23 15.04 -9.68 -12.02
C GLY A 23 15.74 -9.27 -10.72
N PHE A 24 15.08 -8.46 -9.87
CA PHE A 24 15.68 -8.00 -8.62
C PHE A 24 14.73 -8.25 -7.45
N PRO A 25 14.44 -9.51 -7.10
CA PRO A 25 13.46 -9.80 -6.06
C PRO A 25 13.84 -9.26 -4.69
N GLU A 26 15.13 -9.14 -4.39
CA GLU A 26 15.58 -8.58 -3.12
C GLU A 26 15.24 -7.10 -3.00
N LYS A 27 15.40 -6.36 -4.09
CA LYS A 27 15.05 -4.94 -4.10
C LYS A 27 13.54 -4.74 -3.99
N ALA A 28 12.77 -5.60 -4.66
CA ALA A 28 11.33 -5.56 -4.56
C ALA A 28 10.87 -5.81 -3.12
N ALA A 29 11.44 -6.81 -2.46
CA ALA A 29 11.10 -7.13 -1.07
C ALA A 29 11.46 -5.96 -0.15
N LYS A 30 12.59 -5.32 -0.38
CA LYS A 30 13.02 -4.17 0.42
C LYS A 30 12.09 -2.97 0.24
N ASP A 31 11.68 -2.70 -1.00
CA ASP A 31 10.71 -1.63 -1.26
C ASP A 31 9.39 -1.88 -0.53
N GLN A 32 8.92 -3.13 -0.55
CA GLN A 32 7.69 -3.50 0.13
C GLN A 32 7.82 -3.34 1.64
N GLN A 33 8.94 -3.78 2.20
CA GLN A 33 9.19 -3.66 3.63
C GLN A 33 9.21 -2.20 4.07
N GLN A 34 9.92 -1.35 3.32
CA GLN A 34 9.98 0.07 3.64
C GLN A 34 8.62 0.73 3.54
N ALA A 35 7.84 0.37 2.52
CA ALA A 35 6.48 0.89 2.35
C ALA A 35 5.60 0.50 3.52
N LEU A 36 5.68 -0.75 3.98
CA LEU A 36 4.84 -1.23 5.07
C LEU A 36 5.20 -0.60 6.40
N VAL A 37 6.49 -0.37 6.66
CA VAL A 37 6.91 0.32 7.88
C VAL A 37 6.32 1.74 7.93
N LEU A 38 6.40 2.45 6.82
CA LEU A 38 5.84 3.80 6.75
C LEU A 38 4.31 3.75 6.82
N ALA A 39 3.69 2.80 6.13
CA ALA A 39 2.24 2.65 6.14
C ALA A 39 1.71 2.34 7.53
N ALA A 40 2.42 1.52 8.30
CA ALA A 40 2.01 1.20 9.67
C ALA A 40 2.02 2.47 10.54
N ALA A 41 3.05 3.31 10.39
CA ALA A 41 3.11 4.57 11.11
C ALA A 41 1.95 5.49 10.71
N LEU A 42 1.65 5.57 9.41
CA LEU A 42 0.55 6.40 8.91
C LEU A 42 -0.81 5.88 9.37
N ALA A 43 -0.97 4.57 9.47
CA ALA A 43 -2.22 3.98 9.95
C ALA A 43 -2.56 4.48 11.35
N GLU A 44 -1.55 4.84 12.13
CA GLU A 44 -1.77 5.36 13.48
C GLU A 44 -1.83 6.88 13.51
N LEU A 45 -1.04 7.57 12.68
CA LEU A 45 -0.93 9.02 12.72
C LEU A 45 -1.93 9.74 11.83
N ASP A 46 -2.21 9.20 10.67
CA ASP A 46 -3.11 9.82 9.69
C ASP A 46 -3.70 8.72 8.80
N PRO A 47 -4.57 7.86 9.37
CA PRO A 47 -5.06 6.68 8.64
C PRO A 47 -5.78 7.02 7.35
N ALA A 48 -6.48 8.15 7.27
CA ALA A 48 -7.21 8.54 6.08
C ALA A 48 -6.29 8.89 4.91
N SER A 49 -5.04 9.24 5.18
CA SER A 49 -4.11 9.66 4.12
C SER A 49 -3.80 8.52 3.15
N LEU A 50 -3.76 7.28 3.63
CA LEU A 50 -3.47 6.14 2.77
C LEU A 50 -4.56 5.88 1.73
N PRO A 51 -5.84 5.71 2.11
CA PRO A 51 -6.87 5.55 1.10
C PRO A 51 -7.06 6.80 0.24
N ASP A 52 -6.90 7.99 0.81
CA ASP A 52 -7.02 9.22 0.02
C ASP A 52 -5.97 9.27 -1.08
N ALA A 53 -4.72 8.94 -0.76
CA ALA A 53 -3.65 8.93 -1.75
C ALA A 53 -3.85 7.81 -2.79
N PHE A 54 -4.40 6.68 -2.37
CA PHE A 54 -4.67 5.57 -3.28
C PHE A 54 -5.71 5.96 -4.33
N VAL A 55 -6.79 6.58 -3.89
CA VAL A 55 -7.86 7.04 -4.78
C VAL A 55 -7.33 8.09 -5.75
N ALA A 56 -6.44 8.96 -5.29
CA ALA A 56 -5.87 10.02 -6.12
C ALA A 56 -4.79 9.53 -7.07
N ALA A 57 -4.25 8.32 -6.88
CA ALA A 57 -3.19 7.80 -7.73
C ALA A 57 -3.73 7.38 -9.10
N PRO A 58 -2.88 7.41 -10.15
CA PRO A 58 -3.31 6.95 -11.47
C PRO A 58 -3.76 5.49 -11.45
N LEU A 59 -4.80 5.17 -12.21
CA LEU A 59 -5.33 3.81 -12.26
C LEU A 59 -4.29 2.79 -12.73
N ALA A 60 -3.43 3.18 -13.66
CA ALA A 60 -2.37 2.29 -14.13
C ALA A 60 -1.43 1.89 -12.99
N MET A 61 -1.21 2.81 -12.05
CA MET A 61 -0.37 2.54 -10.90
C MET A 61 -1.08 1.62 -9.90
N THR A 62 -2.30 1.95 -9.52
CA THR A 62 -3.03 1.16 -8.54
C THR A 62 -3.33 -0.25 -9.05
N ALA A 63 -3.57 -0.40 -10.35
CA ALA A 63 -3.78 -1.71 -10.95
C ALA A 63 -2.57 -2.64 -10.77
N ARG A 64 -1.38 -2.09 -10.72
CA ARG A 64 -0.16 -2.87 -10.48
C ARG A 64 0.03 -3.21 -9.01
N ILE A 65 -0.48 -2.37 -8.12
CA ILE A 65 -0.35 -2.57 -6.68
C ILE A 65 -1.34 -3.60 -6.16
N LYS A 66 -2.57 -3.61 -6.67
CA LYS A 66 -3.61 -4.49 -6.17
C LYS A 66 -3.23 -5.97 -6.09
N PRO A 67 -2.54 -6.55 -7.09
CA PRO A 67 -2.15 -7.96 -7.00
C PRO A 67 -1.19 -8.29 -5.85
N LEU A 68 -0.57 -7.27 -5.24
CA LEU A 68 0.33 -7.48 -4.11
C LEU A 68 -0.41 -7.73 -2.79
N HIS A 69 -1.72 -7.64 -2.78
CA HIS A 69 -2.52 -7.68 -1.53
C HIS A 69 -2.15 -8.87 -0.64
N ALA A 70 -2.14 -10.07 -1.18
CA ALA A 70 -1.86 -11.27 -0.38
C ALA A 70 -0.46 -11.24 0.26
N ILE A 71 0.53 -10.80 -0.50
CA ILE A 71 1.89 -10.69 0.00
C ILE A 71 1.98 -9.62 1.09
N LEU A 72 1.34 -8.47 0.87
CA LEU A 72 1.39 -7.37 1.82
C LEU A 72 0.69 -7.71 3.12
N VAL A 73 -0.42 -8.43 3.06
CA VAL A 73 -1.13 -8.89 4.26
C VAL A 73 -0.23 -9.78 5.10
N ARG A 74 0.49 -10.72 4.46
CA ARG A 74 1.42 -11.58 5.19
C ARG A 74 2.56 -10.79 5.82
N LYS A 75 3.11 -9.84 5.08
CA LYS A 75 4.23 -9.04 5.58
C LYS A 75 3.83 -8.04 6.65
N ALA A 76 2.60 -7.54 6.58
CA ALA A 76 2.09 -6.59 7.57
C ALA A 76 1.87 -7.25 8.94
N GLY A 77 1.66 -8.56 8.96
CA GLY A 77 1.55 -9.28 10.23
C GLY A 77 0.39 -8.78 11.06
N GLY A 78 0.39 -8.77 12.31
CA GLY A 78 -0.72 -8.45 13.17
C GLY A 78 -1.12 -6.98 13.32
N HIS A 79 -0.75 -6.10 12.41
CA HIS A 79 -1.12 -4.69 12.50
C HIS A 79 -2.53 -4.48 11.94
N GLU A 80 -3.53 -4.55 12.81
CA GLU A 80 -4.93 -4.57 12.39
C GLU A 80 -5.37 -3.36 11.59
N MET A 81 -4.98 -2.15 12.00
CA MET A 81 -5.37 -0.93 11.29
C MET A 81 -4.81 -0.91 9.87
N LEU A 82 -3.56 -1.33 9.72
CA LEU A 82 -2.95 -1.39 8.40
C LEU A 82 -3.60 -2.46 7.54
N LEU A 83 -3.89 -3.63 8.10
CA LEU A 83 -4.57 -4.69 7.37
C LEU A 83 -5.93 -4.25 6.86
N GLU A 84 -6.68 -3.51 7.68
CA GLU A 84 -7.97 -2.96 7.27
C GLU A 84 -7.82 -2.00 6.08
N ILE A 85 -6.84 -1.11 6.14
CA ILE A 85 -6.58 -0.16 5.05
C ILE A 85 -6.18 -0.89 3.77
N LEU A 86 -5.31 -1.88 3.88
CA LEU A 86 -4.89 -2.67 2.73
C LEU A 86 -6.09 -3.37 2.10
N ARG A 87 -6.96 -3.93 2.92
CA ARG A 87 -8.15 -4.59 2.43
C ARG A 87 -9.06 -3.62 1.67
N GLU A 88 -9.31 -2.45 2.26
CA GLU A 88 -10.16 -1.45 1.63
C GLU A 88 -9.60 -1.00 0.27
N CYS A 89 -8.31 -0.75 0.21
CA CYS A 89 -7.69 -0.23 -1.01
C CYS A 89 -7.48 -1.32 -2.06
N LEU A 90 -7.00 -2.49 -1.66
CA LEU A 90 -6.50 -3.49 -2.60
C LEU A 90 -7.48 -4.60 -2.90
N ALA A 91 -8.31 -4.99 -1.92
CA ALA A 91 -9.28 -6.07 -2.11
C ALA A 91 -10.67 -5.57 -2.45
N GLY A 92 -10.97 -4.32 -2.11
CA GLY A 92 -12.31 -3.78 -2.31
C GLY A 92 -12.79 -3.81 -3.76
N SER A 93 -11.86 -3.69 -4.70
CA SER A 93 -12.21 -3.72 -6.11
C SER A 93 -12.75 -5.07 -6.55
N ASP A 94 -12.38 -6.14 -5.87
CA ASP A 94 -12.88 -7.47 -6.21
C ASP A 94 -14.34 -7.59 -5.84
N GLY A 95 -14.72 -6.99 -4.73
CA GLY A 95 -16.11 -6.96 -4.33
C GLY A 95 -16.98 -6.17 -5.29
N ALA A 96 -16.43 -5.16 -5.93
CA ALA A 96 -17.17 -4.33 -6.86
C ALA A 96 -17.58 -5.07 -8.13
N THR A 97 -16.90 -6.15 -8.44
CA THR A 97 -17.21 -6.94 -9.63
C THR A 97 -18.33 -7.96 -9.40
N ALA A 98 -18.64 -8.15 -8.15
CA ALA A 98 -19.65 -9.14 -7.78
C ALA A 98 -21.08 -8.70 -8.07
#